data_cdf8cfb117aadce9f277aade3888c2af
#
_entry.id   cdf8cfb117aadce9f277aade3888c2af
#
_cell.length_a   1.000
_cell.length_b   1.000
_cell.length_c   1.000
_cell.angle_alpha   90.00
_cell.angle_beta   90.00
_cell.angle_gamma   90.00
#
_symmetry.space_group_name_H-M   'P 1'
#
loop_
_entity.id
_entity.type
_entity.pdbx_description
1 polymer ?
#
loop_
_entity_poly.entity_id
_entity_poly.type
_entity_poly.pdbx_seq_one_letter_code
_entity_poly.pdbx_strand_id
1 'polypeptide(L)'
;MIVVLTNSLDATASFLVPILRKAGIEVLRFDTDDLVAKIKCSYQDGQIQLHWDDRLILPNDIEHVWYRRPDRLMTPLFDDSPEGKYARLEWTEFIECFLAHVPSSRWVNHPARNVAASRKLVLRGI
;
A
#
# COMPACT_ATOMS: atom_id res chain seq x y z
N MET A 1 7.10 11.36 -4.89
CA MET A 1 6.08 10.47 -5.48
C MET A 1 4.95 10.21 -4.50
N ILE A 2 3.79 9.90 -5.01
CA ILE A 2 2.62 9.50 -4.21
C ILE A 2 2.38 8.01 -4.43
N VAL A 3 2.15 7.28 -3.33
CA VAL A 3 1.72 5.88 -3.38
C VAL A 3 0.22 5.84 -3.08
N VAL A 4 -0.56 5.22 -3.95
CA VAL A 4 -1.98 4.96 -3.73
C VAL A 4 -2.12 3.49 -3.36
N LEU A 5 -2.52 3.21 -2.11
CA LEU A 5 -2.72 1.85 -1.62
C LEU A 5 -4.21 1.50 -1.73
N THR A 6 -4.54 0.59 -2.63
CA THR A 6 -5.92 0.26 -2.95
C THR A 6 -6.03 -1.13 -3.59
N ASN A 7 -7.02 -1.34 -4.42
CA ASN A 7 -7.20 -2.54 -5.24
C ASN A 7 -7.56 -2.15 -6.68
N SER A 8 -7.45 -3.08 -7.60
CA SER A 8 -7.65 -2.81 -9.03
C SER A 8 -9.08 -2.40 -9.39
N LEU A 9 -10.05 -2.71 -8.54
CA LEU A 9 -11.47 -2.39 -8.75
C LEU A 9 -11.88 -1.02 -8.19
N ASP A 10 -10.96 -0.28 -7.59
CA ASP A 10 -11.24 1.06 -7.07
C ASP A 10 -11.44 2.05 -8.22
N ALA A 11 -12.70 2.32 -8.54
CA ALA A 11 -13.07 3.23 -9.63
C ALA A 11 -12.61 4.67 -9.38
N THR A 12 -12.62 5.14 -8.15
CA THR A 12 -12.15 6.47 -7.78
C THR A 12 -10.67 6.62 -8.07
N ALA A 13 -9.85 5.66 -7.65
CA ALA A 13 -8.43 5.66 -7.93
C ALA A 13 -8.16 5.58 -9.44
N SER A 14 -8.90 4.75 -10.16
CA SER A 14 -8.79 4.62 -11.63
C SER A 14 -9.12 5.91 -12.36
N PHE A 15 -10.00 6.73 -11.80
CA PHE A 15 -10.33 8.04 -12.34
C PHE A 15 -9.27 9.10 -12.00
N LEU A 16 -8.82 9.16 -10.75
CA LEU A 16 -7.94 10.22 -10.28
C LEU A 16 -6.47 10.04 -10.65
N VAL A 17 -5.96 8.82 -10.69
CA VAL A 17 -4.54 8.57 -10.97
C VAL A 17 -4.09 9.14 -12.32
N PRO A 18 -4.82 8.93 -13.44
CA PRO A 18 -4.44 9.55 -14.70
C PRO A 18 -4.43 11.08 -14.66
N ILE A 19 -5.35 11.69 -13.90
CA ILE A 19 -5.42 13.15 -13.74
C ILE A 19 -4.18 13.66 -13.04
N LEU A 20 -3.78 13.01 -11.95
CA LEU A 20 -2.57 13.37 -11.22
C LEU A 20 -1.32 13.24 -12.08
N ARG A 21 -1.22 12.16 -12.85
CA ARG A 21 -0.08 11.93 -13.76
C ARG A 21 0.00 12.99 -14.86
N LYS A 22 -1.13 13.40 -15.41
CA LYS A 22 -1.18 14.49 -16.40
C LYS A 22 -0.74 15.84 -15.79
N ALA A 23 -0.98 16.04 -14.51
CA ALA A 23 -0.51 17.22 -13.80
C ALA A 23 0.99 17.19 -13.45
N GLY A 24 1.71 16.16 -13.89
CA GLY A 24 3.14 16.02 -13.64
C GLY A 24 3.46 15.36 -12.29
N ILE A 25 2.48 14.83 -11.60
CA ILE A 25 2.68 14.15 -10.30
C ILE A 25 3.00 12.70 -10.56
N GLU A 26 4.10 12.24 -9.98
CA GLU A 26 4.48 10.83 -10.03
C GLU A 26 3.63 10.03 -9.06
N VAL A 27 2.88 9.05 -9.59
CA VAL A 27 1.98 8.21 -8.80
C VAL A 27 2.30 6.75 -9.04
N LEU A 28 2.52 5.99 -7.96
CA LEU A 28 2.57 4.55 -7.96
C LEU A 28 1.28 4.00 -7.35
N ARG A 29 0.58 3.18 -8.10
CA ARG A 29 -0.63 2.52 -7.64
C ARG A 29 -0.28 1.14 -7.11
N PHE A 30 -0.44 0.94 -5.81
CA PHE A 30 -0.25 -0.34 -5.14
C PHE A 30 -1.60 -1.04 -5.02
N ASP A 31 -1.93 -1.85 -6.01
CA ASP A 31 -3.13 -2.68 -5.98
C ASP A 31 -2.84 -4.00 -5.29
N THR A 32 -3.50 -4.27 -4.18
CA THR A 32 -3.24 -5.47 -3.37
C THR A 32 -3.49 -6.78 -4.10
N ASP A 33 -4.29 -6.75 -5.16
CA ASP A 33 -4.60 -7.92 -5.97
C ASP A 33 -3.54 -8.23 -7.05
N ASP A 34 -2.58 -7.34 -7.29
CA ASP A 34 -1.50 -7.60 -8.25
C ASP A 34 -0.11 -7.12 -7.82
N LEU A 35 -0.01 -6.45 -6.68
CA LEU A 35 1.22 -5.83 -6.21
C LEU A 35 2.39 -6.80 -6.10
N VAL A 36 2.15 -7.99 -5.53
CA VAL A 36 3.20 -9.00 -5.28
C VAL A 36 3.85 -9.45 -6.58
N ALA A 37 3.10 -9.48 -7.68
CA ALA A 37 3.63 -9.86 -8.99
C ALA A 37 4.53 -8.79 -9.61
N LYS A 38 4.38 -7.54 -9.16
CA LYS A 38 5.07 -6.37 -9.76
C LYS A 38 6.31 -5.94 -9.02
N ILE A 39 6.48 -6.36 -7.76
CA ILE A 39 7.56 -5.86 -6.92
C ILE A 39 8.50 -6.96 -6.48
N LYS A 40 9.73 -6.56 -6.21
CA LYS A 40 10.72 -7.35 -5.49
C LYS A 40 11.10 -6.59 -4.23
N CYS A 41 11.37 -7.34 -3.19
CA CYS A 41 11.66 -6.79 -1.87
C CYS A 41 13.05 -7.22 -1.43
N SER A 42 13.77 -6.31 -0.82
CA SER A 42 15.05 -6.61 -0.22
C SER A 42 15.28 -5.80 1.05
N TYR A 43 16.17 -6.29 1.89
CA TYR A 43 16.64 -5.59 3.06
C TYR A 43 18.16 -5.54 2.96
N GLN A 44 18.71 -4.35 2.83
CA GLN A 44 20.14 -4.18 2.59
C GLN A 44 20.65 -2.97 3.38
N ASP A 45 21.78 -3.15 4.06
CA ASP A 45 22.44 -2.09 4.85
C ASP A 45 21.51 -1.41 5.87
N GLY A 46 20.63 -2.19 6.50
CA GLY A 46 19.66 -1.67 7.45
C GLY A 46 18.48 -0.96 6.82
N GLN A 47 18.38 -0.95 5.49
CA GLN A 47 17.29 -0.32 4.75
C GLN A 47 16.39 -1.35 4.10
N ILE A 48 15.08 -1.15 4.28
CA ILE A 48 14.06 -1.87 3.55
C ILE A 48 13.91 -1.23 2.17
N GLN A 49 13.97 -2.05 1.12
CA GLN A 49 13.98 -1.60 -0.26
C GLN A 49 12.91 -2.32 -1.06
N LEU A 50 12.27 -1.58 -1.96
CA LEU A 50 11.27 -2.11 -2.86
C LEU A 50 11.71 -1.81 -4.29
N HIS A 51 11.67 -2.85 -5.14
CA HIS A 51 11.98 -2.70 -6.56
C HIS A 51 10.69 -2.86 -7.36
N TRP A 52 10.39 -1.84 -8.15
CA TRP A 52 9.26 -1.82 -9.08
C TRP A 52 9.83 -1.69 -10.49
N ASP A 53 9.71 -2.75 -11.27
CA ASP A 53 10.45 -2.89 -12.53
C ASP A 53 11.95 -2.69 -12.28
N ASP A 54 12.59 -1.80 -13.00
CA ASP A 54 14.02 -1.50 -12.82
C ASP A 54 14.27 -0.36 -11.82
N ARG A 55 13.24 0.04 -11.07
CA ARG A 55 13.30 1.20 -10.20
C ARG A 55 13.39 0.78 -8.74
N LEU A 56 14.39 1.33 -8.05
CA LEU A 56 14.52 1.22 -6.60
C LEU A 56 13.69 2.30 -5.92
N ILE A 57 12.85 1.89 -4.97
CA ILE A 57 12.02 2.78 -4.18
C ILE A 57 12.37 2.59 -2.71
N LEU A 58 12.74 3.70 -2.07
CA LEU A 58 12.99 3.76 -0.63
C LEU A 58 11.81 4.48 0.04
N PRO A 59 11.54 4.22 1.34
CA PRO A 59 10.46 4.94 2.03
C PRO A 59 10.58 6.47 1.95
N ASN A 60 11.81 7.00 1.96
CA ASN A 60 12.03 8.44 1.84
C ASN A 60 11.63 9.04 0.50
N ASP A 61 11.54 8.23 -0.55
CA ASP A 61 11.08 8.68 -1.87
C ASP A 61 9.58 8.96 -1.91
N ILE A 62 8.85 8.50 -0.90
CA ILE A 62 7.40 8.60 -0.84
C ILE A 62 7.02 9.87 -0.08
N GLU A 63 6.45 10.83 -0.79
CA GLU A 63 5.98 12.08 -0.22
C GLU A 63 4.65 11.92 0.48
N HIS A 64 3.74 11.13 -0.12
CA HIS A 64 2.43 10.87 0.43
C HIS A 64 2.01 9.44 0.17
N VAL A 65 1.28 8.85 1.13
CA VAL A 65 0.56 7.60 0.98
C VAL A 65 -0.93 7.91 1.05
N TRP A 66 -1.65 7.57 -0.02
CA TRP A 66 -3.10 7.68 -0.04
C TRP A 66 -3.70 6.30 0.23
N TYR A 67 -4.15 6.11 1.47
CA TYR A 67 -4.78 4.88 1.92
C TYR A 67 -6.25 4.90 1.50
N ARG A 68 -6.58 4.07 0.53
CA ARG A 68 -7.93 4.04 -0.04
C ARG A 68 -8.69 2.80 0.41
N ARG A 69 -8.57 1.72 -0.36
CA ARG A 69 -9.33 0.49 -0.15
C ARG A 69 -8.46 -0.74 -0.37
N PRO A 70 -7.36 -0.90 0.38
CA PRO A 70 -6.55 -2.09 0.23
C PRO A 70 -7.30 -3.30 0.76
N ASP A 71 -7.33 -4.34 -0.05
CA ASP A 71 -7.78 -5.66 0.34
C ASP A 71 -6.59 -6.50 0.81
N ARG A 72 -6.83 -7.78 1.07
CA ARG A 72 -5.75 -8.72 1.35
C ARG A 72 -4.87 -8.86 0.12
N LEU A 73 -3.56 -9.00 0.34
CA LEU A 73 -2.63 -9.29 -0.76
C LEU A 73 -3.03 -10.60 -1.43
N MET A 74 -3.04 -10.59 -2.77
CA MET A 74 -3.44 -11.73 -3.58
C MET A 74 -2.43 -12.02 -4.67
N THR A 75 -2.15 -13.30 -4.83
CA THR A 75 -1.39 -13.86 -5.94
C THR A 75 -1.72 -15.36 -5.98
N PRO A 76 -1.57 -16.06 -7.12
CA PRO A 76 -1.81 -17.49 -7.19
C PRO A 76 -1.02 -18.32 -6.18
N LEU A 77 0.13 -17.80 -5.68
CA LEU A 77 0.94 -18.47 -4.65
C LEU A 77 0.30 -18.45 -3.26
N PHE A 78 -0.67 -17.59 -3.01
CA PHE A 78 -1.33 -17.44 -1.70
C PHE A 78 -2.62 -18.28 -1.65
N ASP A 79 -2.47 -19.58 -1.77
CA ASP A 79 -3.57 -20.53 -1.67
C ASP A 79 -3.91 -20.85 -0.20
N ASP A 80 -4.80 -21.80 0.03
CA ASP A 80 -5.21 -22.21 1.37
C ASP A 80 -4.26 -23.21 2.05
N SER A 81 -3.15 -23.55 1.39
CA SER A 81 -2.12 -24.37 2.00
C SER A 81 -1.42 -23.62 3.15
N PRO A 82 -0.80 -24.34 4.12
CA PRO A 82 -0.01 -23.69 5.16
C PRO A 82 1.09 -22.79 4.58
N GLU A 83 1.74 -23.23 3.51
CA GLU A 83 2.79 -22.46 2.82
C GLU A 83 2.25 -21.19 2.18
N GLY A 84 1.08 -21.28 1.54
CA GLY A 84 0.43 -20.12 0.92
C GLY A 84 -0.01 -19.10 1.94
N LYS A 85 -0.57 -19.54 3.06
CA LYS A 85 -0.94 -18.65 4.17
C LYS A 85 0.26 -17.97 4.79
N TYR A 86 1.35 -18.72 4.99
CA TYR A 86 2.60 -18.18 5.52
C TYR A 86 3.19 -17.13 4.57
N ALA A 87 3.23 -17.43 3.28
CA ALA A 87 3.74 -16.50 2.27
C ALA A 87 2.95 -15.18 2.26
N ARG A 88 1.62 -15.25 2.37
CA ARG A 88 0.77 -14.05 2.46
C ARG A 88 1.13 -13.21 3.69
N LEU A 89 1.30 -13.85 4.85
CA LEU A 89 1.67 -13.14 6.07
C LEU A 89 3.02 -12.44 5.93
N GLU A 90 4.02 -13.11 5.39
CA GLU A 90 5.35 -12.53 5.18
C GLU A 90 5.31 -11.31 4.26
N TRP A 91 4.59 -11.41 3.15
CA TRP A 91 4.42 -10.30 2.22
C TRP A 91 3.66 -9.15 2.83
N THR A 92 2.59 -9.43 3.57
CA THR A 92 1.80 -8.41 4.26
C THR A 92 2.66 -7.66 5.27
N GLU A 93 3.42 -8.37 6.09
CA GLU A 93 4.34 -7.76 7.05
C GLU A 93 5.39 -6.90 6.36
N PHE A 94 5.93 -7.37 5.23
CA PHE A 94 6.92 -6.59 4.48
C PHE A 94 6.33 -5.26 3.98
N ILE A 95 5.18 -5.31 3.32
CA ILE A 95 4.54 -4.10 2.78
C ILE A 95 4.16 -3.14 3.92
N GLU A 96 3.59 -3.65 5.00
CA GLU A 96 3.25 -2.83 6.16
C GLU A 96 4.49 -2.20 6.78
N CYS A 97 5.57 -2.96 6.93
CA CYS A 97 6.83 -2.45 7.46
C CYS A 97 7.43 -1.38 6.55
N PHE A 98 7.44 -1.61 5.23
CA PHE A 98 7.93 -0.63 4.27
C PHE A 98 7.15 0.70 4.37
N LEU A 99 5.84 0.62 4.35
CA LEU A 99 4.99 1.82 4.41
C LEU A 99 5.01 2.49 5.79
N ALA A 100 5.26 1.73 6.86
CA ALA A 100 5.37 2.28 8.22
C ALA A 100 6.58 3.22 8.37
N HIS A 101 7.57 3.14 7.50
CA HIS A 101 8.69 4.08 7.48
C HIS A 101 8.32 5.44 6.89
N VAL A 102 7.16 5.55 6.25
CA VAL A 102 6.63 6.84 5.81
C VAL A 102 5.89 7.47 6.99
N PRO A 103 6.26 8.68 7.44
CA PRO A 103 5.62 9.30 8.58
C PRO A 103 4.10 9.40 8.43
N SER A 104 3.36 9.16 9.50
CA SER A 104 1.88 9.18 9.48
C SER A 104 1.31 10.53 9.03
N SER A 105 2.06 11.63 9.24
CA SER A 105 1.69 12.97 8.79
C SER A 105 1.60 13.10 7.26
N ARG A 106 2.25 12.19 6.52
CA ARG A 106 2.22 12.16 5.05
C ARG A 106 1.12 11.24 4.50
N TRP A 107 0.38 10.59 5.36
CA TRP A 107 -0.70 9.70 4.95
C TRP A 107 -2.02 10.44 4.86
N VAL A 108 -2.76 10.18 3.79
CA VAL A 108 -4.17 10.56 3.65
C VAL A 108 -4.99 9.32 4.00
N ASN A 109 -5.93 9.46 4.93
CA ASN A 109 -6.75 8.36 5.46
C ASN A 109 -5.91 7.25 6.11
N HIS A 110 -4.98 7.63 6.98
CA HIS A 110 -4.15 6.66 7.71
C HIS A 110 -5.04 5.65 8.46
N PRO A 111 -4.73 4.33 8.43
CA PRO A 111 -5.57 3.29 9.04
C PRO A 111 -5.92 3.54 10.50
N ALA A 112 -4.95 3.99 11.30
CA ALA A 112 -5.18 4.29 12.72
C ALA A 112 -6.19 5.43 12.92
N ARG A 113 -6.18 6.43 12.05
CA ARG A 113 -7.14 7.54 12.09
C ARG A 113 -8.53 7.09 11.67
N ASN A 114 -8.63 6.21 10.67
CA ASN A 114 -9.91 5.65 10.23
C ASN A 114 -10.56 4.81 11.33
N VAL A 115 -9.79 3.98 12.02
CA VAL A 115 -10.28 3.19 13.15
C VAL A 115 -10.77 4.09 14.26
N ALA A 116 -10.02 5.14 14.62
CA ALA A 116 -10.42 6.10 15.65
C ALA A 116 -11.72 6.84 15.28
N ALA A 117 -11.86 7.27 14.03
CA ALA A 117 -13.07 7.92 13.54
C ALA A 117 -14.29 6.98 13.59
N SER A 118 -14.13 5.73 13.19
CA SER A 118 -15.17 4.71 13.25
C SER A 118 -15.63 4.45 14.69
N ARG A 119 -14.71 4.37 15.63
CA ARG A 119 -15.03 4.22 17.06
C ARG A 119 -15.79 5.42 17.61
N LYS A 120 -15.41 6.64 17.23
CA LYS A 120 -16.12 7.86 17.63
C LYS A 120 -17.57 7.85 17.14
N LEU A 121 -17.80 7.43 15.91
CA LEU A 121 -19.15 7.33 15.34
C LEU A 121 -20.00 6.32 16.11
N VAL A 122 -19.46 5.16 16.44
CA VAL A 122 -20.14 4.13 17.23
C VAL A 122 -20.49 4.65 18.63
N LEU A 123 -19.55 5.33 19.31
CA LEU A 123 -19.76 5.87 20.65
C LEU A 123 -20.83 6.98 20.67
N ARG A 124 -21.01 7.70 19.56
CA ARG A 124 -22.04 8.73 19.43
C ARG A 124 -23.42 8.20 19.03
N GLY A 125 -23.55 6.89 18.87
CA GLY A 125 -24.82 6.24 18.48
C GLY A 125 -25.22 6.49 17.03
N ILE A 126 -24.27 6.76 16.19
CA ILE A 126 -24.53 7.01 14.76
C ILE A 126 -24.34 5.74 13.94
#